data_e1ec0cdd07101802d7cb63f02d3c1a13
#
_entry.id   e1ec0cdd07101802d7cb63f02d3c1a13
#
_cell.length_a   1.000
_cell.length_b   1.000
_cell.length_c   1.000
_cell.angle_alpha   90.00
_cell.angle_beta   90.00
_cell.angle_gamma   90.00
#
_symmetry.space_group_name_H-M   'P 1'
#
loop_
_entity.id
_entity.type
_entity.pdbx_description
1 polymer ?
#
loop_
_entity_poly.entity_id
_entity_poly.type
_entity_poly.pdbx_seq_one_letter_code
_entity_poly.pdbx_strand_id
1 'polypeptide(L)'
;GRILAQTVPVMTLHADPKQILDPYEVADKLSSVLPDLTRQDILAALSRKTRYVELNRKITPRRHAAILGLGLPGIFITPSNLRTYPNGAEAAHILGQVNRDGLGIAGIEKSMQARLSSGRDVTLSVDLGVQAVVRRALAAQIEKFEALGGIGLVSNIKTGEVIAVVSLPDYDPNQYAGADQKALFNQATKGVFEMGSIFKVLNTAIALEAGSAQLSSSYDVTRPLRIGGFPIRDYHPYDRFLNLSEVLVYSSNIGSARIAEDIGPEVQRGYMEKLGLLSRPALELTETARPLYPSSWGRLSSYTISFGHGISVSPVHVMGAIGAAAGGGEFVAPTLLKRSPGEVIERV
;
A
#
# COMPACT_ATOMS: atom_id res chain seq x y z
N GLY A 1 3.73 2.48 -22.32
CA GLY A 1 3.62 1.92 -20.97
C GLY A 1 3.31 0.43 -21.01
N ARG A 2 3.47 -0.26 -19.88
CA ARG A 2 3.07 -1.68 -19.74
C ARG A 2 1.65 -1.76 -19.22
N ILE A 3 0.88 -2.77 -19.68
CA ILE A 3 -0.46 -3.04 -19.18
C ILE A 3 -0.35 -3.66 -17.77
N LEU A 4 -0.98 -3.02 -16.79
CA LEU A 4 -1.04 -3.47 -15.40
C LEU A 4 -2.33 -4.25 -15.10
N ALA A 5 -3.43 -3.79 -15.67
CA ALA A 5 -4.73 -4.43 -15.59
C ALA A 5 -5.51 -4.17 -16.88
N GLN A 6 -6.23 -5.17 -17.37
CA GLN A 6 -7.06 -5.04 -18.56
C GLN A 6 -8.32 -5.90 -18.47
N THR A 7 -9.36 -5.47 -19.14
CA THR A 7 -10.57 -6.27 -19.30
C THR A 7 -10.48 -7.02 -20.64
N VAL A 8 -10.65 -8.33 -20.57
CA VAL A 8 -10.64 -9.20 -21.77
C VAL A 8 -12.01 -9.85 -21.95
N PRO A 9 -12.52 -9.97 -23.17
CA PRO A 9 -13.72 -10.73 -23.46
C PRO A 9 -13.45 -12.22 -23.25
N VAL A 10 -14.37 -12.89 -22.58
CA VAL A 10 -14.28 -14.33 -22.30
C VAL A 10 -15.65 -14.98 -22.51
N MET A 11 -15.66 -16.31 -22.57
CA MET A 11 -16.89 -17.09 -22.53
C MET A 11 -17.04 -17.72 -21.15
N THR A 12 -18.21 -17.53 -20.55
CA THR A 12 -18.55 -18.05 -19.22
C THR A 12 -19.53 -19.21 -19.34
N LEU A 13 -19.17 -20.34 -18.75
CA LEU A 13 -20.04 -21.50 -18.59
C LEU A 13 -20.88 -21.33 -17.32
N HIS A 14 -22.18 -21.43 -17.47
CA HIS A 14 -23.12 -21.46 -16.35
C HIS A 14 -24.19 -22.52 -16.53
N ALA A 15 -24.83 -22.89 -15.44
CA ALA A 15 -25.93 -23.83 -15.41
C ALA A 15 -27.21 -23.20 -14.83
N ASP A 16 -28.36 -23.63 -15.31
CA ASP A 16 -29.65 -23.50 -14.61
C ASP A 16 -29.99 -24.85 -13.98
N PRO A 17 -29.73 -25.09 -12.68
CA PRO A 17 -29.98 -26.36 -12.03
C PRO A 17 -31.43 -26.87 -12.15
N LYS A 18 -32.39 -25.96 -12.37
CA LYS A 18 -33.79 -26.34 -12.52
C LYS A 18 -34.12 -27.00 -13.89
N GLN A 19 -33.25 -26.81 -14.89
CA GLN A 19 -33.41 -27.38 -16.22
C GLN A 19 -32.59 -28.65 -16.40
N ILE A 20 -31.80 -29.05 -15.41
CA ILE A 20 -30.98 -30.24 -15.43
C ILE A 20 -31.78 -31.42 -14.91
N LEU A 21 -31.96 -32.45 -15.77
CA LEU A 21 -32.71 -33.64 -15.44
C LEU A 21 -31.90 -34.61 -14.58
N ASP A 22 -30.64 -34.85 -14.95
CA ASP A 22 -29.69 -35.68 -14.21
C ASP A 22 -28.40 -34.96 -13.93
N PRO A 23 -28.22 -34.41 -12.69
CA PRO A 23 -27.00 -33.75 -12.31
C PRO A 23 -25.73 -34.64 -12.33
N TYR A 24 -25.89 -35.93 -12.14
CA TYR A 24 -24.75 -36.89 -12.14
C TYR A 24 -24.21 -37.08 -13.56
N GLU A 25 -25.10 -37.28 -14.55
CA GLU A 25 -24.72 -37.35 -15.95
C GLU A 25 -24.03 -36.07 -16.42
N VAL A 26 -24.60 -34.89 -16.07
CA VAL A 26 -24.01 -33.58 -16.42
C VAL A 26 -22.63 -33.42 -15.82
N ALA A 27 -22.45 -33.80 -14.54
CA ALA A 27 -21.16 -33.69 -13.87
C ALA A 27 -20.11 -34.62 -14.50
N ASP A 28 -20.48 -35.88 -14.86
CA ASP A 28 -19.58 -36.84 -15.50
C ASP A 28 -19.12 -36.32 -16.88
N LYS A 29 -20.06 -35.85 -17.70
CA LYS A 29 -19.75 -35.33 -19.03
C LYS A 29 -18.95 -34.05 -18.99
N LEU A 30 -19.29 -33.08 -18.10
CA LEU A 30 -18.56 -31.82 -18.00
C LEU A 30 -17.13 -31.99 -17.44
N SER A 31 -16.95 -32.88 -16.44
CA SER A 31 -15.61 -33.13 -15.89
C SER A 31 -14.65 -33.75 -16.91
N SER A 32 -15.18 -34.50 -17.91
CA SER A 32 -14.35 -35.05 -18.98
C SER A 32 -13.78 -34.00 -19.95
N VAL A 33 -14.45 -32.88 -20.12
CA VAL A 33 -14.02 -31.78 -21.01
C VAL A 33 -13.47 -30.56 -20.27
N LEU A 34 -13.63 -30.51 -18.94
CA LEU A 34 -13.17 -29.46 -18.04
C LEU A 34 -12.30 -30.02 -16.92
N PRO A 35 -11.02 -30.35 -17.20
CA PRO A 35 -10.14 -30.97 -16.20
C PRO A 35 -9.84 -30.09 -14.99
N ASP A 36 -10.13 -28.78 -15.11
CA ASP A 36 -9.95 -27.80 -14.02
C ASP A 36 -11.10 -27.83 -12.99
N LEU A 37 -12.18 -28.59 -13.27
CA LEU A 37 -13.33 -28.75 -12.37
C LEU A 37 -13.49 -30.20 -12.00
N THR A 38 -13.52 -30.49 -10.72
CA THR A 38 -13.80 -31.86 -10.28
C THR A 38 -15.28 -32.19 -10.45
N ARG A 39 -15.59 -33.47 -10.67
CA ARG A 39 -16.97 -33.95 -10.68
C ARG A 39 -17.74 -33.52 -9.43
N GLN A 40 -17.07 -33.54 -8.28
CA GLN A 40 -17.67 -33.19 -6.99
C GLN A 40 -18.03 -31.71 -6.91
N ASP A 41 -17.16 -30.82 -7.42
CA ASP A 41 -17.43 -29.35 -7.47
C ASP A 41 -18.62 -29.06 -8.38
N ILE A 42 -18.71 -29.74 -9.53
CA ILE A 42 -19.83 -29.56 -10.45
C ILE A 42 -21.14 -30.04 -9.78
N LEU A 43 -21.16 -31.21 -9.16
CA LEU A 43 -22.34 -31.69 -8.44
C LEU A 43 -22.77 -30.77 -7.32
N ALA A 44 -21.82 -30.27 -6.52
CA ALA A 44 -22.10 -29.31 -5.46
C ALA A 44 -22.70 -27.99 -6.01
N ALA A 45 -22.23 -27.53 -7.17
CA ALA A 45 -22.77 -26.38 -7.86
C ALA A 45 -24.19 -26.60 -8.37
N LEU A 46 -24.45 -27.77 -9.02
CA LEU A 46 -25.76 -28.12 -9.60
C LEU A 46 -26.81 -28.43 -8.52
N SER A 47 -26.43 -28.78 -7.31
CA SER A 47 -27.33 -29.04 -6.18
C SER A 47 -27.90 -27.75 -5.55
N ARG A 48 -27.46 -26.56 -5.97
CA ARG A 48 -27.93 -25.30 -5.43
C ARG A 48 -29.36 -25.00 -5.88
N LYS A 49 -30.19 -24.50 -4.97
CA LYS A 49 -31.60 -24.09 -5.25
C LYS A 49 -31.67 -22.71 -5.93
N THR A 50 -31.03 -22.59 -7.09
CA THR A 50 -30.98 -21.34 -7.88
C THR A 50 -31.22 -21.66 -9.36
N ARG A 51 -31.45 -20.63 -10.17
CA ARG A 51 -31.57 -20.73 -11.63
C ARG A 51 -30.29 -20.32 -12.36
N TYR A 52 -29.26 -19.91 -11.64
CA TYR A 52 -27.98 -19.53 -12.20
C TYR A 52 -26.82 -19.98 -11.28
N VAL A 53 -25.92 -20.75 -11.84
CA VAL A 53 -24.66 -21.15 -11.20
C VAL A 53 -23.54 -21.03 -12.20
N GLU A 54 -22.58 -20.16 -11.93
CA GLU A 54 -21.35 -20.05 -12.73
C GLU A 54 -20.45 -21.27 -12.43
N LEU A 55 -20.07 -21.97 -13.48
CA LEU A 55 -19.19 -23.15 -13.39
C LEU A 55 -17.74 -22.81 -13.77
N ASN A 56 -17.53 -22.06 -14.86
CA ASN A 56 -16.20 -21.67 -15.30
C ASN A 56 -16.27 -20.37 -16.13
N ARG A 57 -15.41 -19.41 -15.80
CA ARG A 57 -15.39 -18.09 -16.44
C ARG A 57 -14.40 -17.96 -17.61
N LYS A 58 -13.58 -18.98 -17.87
CA LYS A 58 -12.52 -18.93 -18.89
C LYS A 58 -12.66 -20.11 -19.87
N ILE A 59 -13.75 -20.14 -20.62
CA ILE A 59 -13.97 -21.18 -21.63
C ILE A 59 -13.24 -20.80 -22.91
N THR A 60 -12.24 -21.64 -23.29
CA THR A 60 -11.53 -21.49 -24.55
C THR A 60 -12.43 -21.91 -25.74
N PRO A 61 -12.19 -21.44 -26.98
CA PRO A 61 -12.98 -21.85 -28.16
C PRO A 61 -13.06 -23.38 -28.33
N ARG A 62 -11.96 -24.10 -28.05
CA ARG A 62 -11.92 -25.57 -28.12
C ARG A 62 -12.84 -26.21 -27.07
N ARG A 63 -12.79 -25.73 -25.82
CA ARG A 63 -13.67 -26.20 -24.75
C ARG A 63 -15.14 -25.84 -25.02
N HIS A 64 -15.39 -24.66 -25.59
CA HIS A 64 -16.73 -24.22 -26.01
C HIS A 64 -17.34 -25.23 -27.00
N ALA A 65 -16.62 -25.55 -28.08
CA ALA A 65 -17.07 -26.53 -29.05
C ALA A 65 -17.32 -27.93 -28.42
N ALA A 66 -16.42 -28.37 -27.53
CA ALA A 66 -16.57 -29.65 -26.84
C ALA A 66 -17.82 -29.68 -25.95
N ILE A 67 -18.08 -28.62 -25.18
CA ILE A 67 -19.27 -28.54 -24.30
C ILE A 67 -20.57 -28.49 -25.11
N LEU A 68 -20.60 -27.69 -26.18
CA LEU A 68 -21.77 -27.67 -27.08
C LEU A 68 -22.06 -29.07 -27.68
N GLY A 69 -21.02 -29.81 -28.06
CA GLY A 69 -21.15 -31.17 -28.58
C GLY A 69 -21.74 -32.17 -27.58
N LEU A 70 -21.75 -31.89 -26.27
CA LEU A 70 -22.36 -32.73 -25.26
C LEU A 70 -23.90 -32.65 -25.25
N GLY A 71 -24.49 -31.59 -25.81
CA GLY A 71 -25.94 -31.39 -25.91
C GLY A 71 -26.68 -31.40 -24.55
N LEU A 72 -26.04 -30.87 -23.49
CA LEU A 72 -26.58 -30.94 -22.13
C LEU A 72 -27.65 -29.85 -21.88
N PRO A 73 -28.89 -30.23 -21.52
CA PRO A 73 -29.91 -29.26 -21.16
C PRO A 73 -29.56 -28.54 -19.86
N GLY A 74 -29.90 -27.24 -19.79
CA GLY A 74 -29.61 -26.42 -18.61
C GLY A 74 -28.16 -25.95 -18.51
N ILE A 75 -27.32 -26.25 -19.51
CA ILE A 75 -25.92 -25.75 -19.61
C ILE A 75 -25.86 -24.69 -20.70
N PHE A 76 -25.31 -23.52 -20.34
CA PHE A 76 -25.22 -22.36 -21.20
C PHE A 76 -23.83 -21.76 -21.22
N ILE A 77 -23.43 -21.21 -22.35
CA ILE A 77 -22.19 -20.47 -22.51
C ILE A 77 -22.55 -19.08 -23.04
N THR A 78 -22.15 -18.04 -22.27
CA THR A 78 -22.47 -16.64 -22.62
C THR A 78 -21.21 -15.80 -22.67
N PRO A 79 -21.17 -14.77 -23.55
CA PRO A 79 -20.11 -13.76 -23.52
C PRO A 79 -20.08 -13.05 -22.16
N SER A 80 -18.91 -12.80 -21.66
CA SER A 80 -18.65 -12.10 -20.42
C SER A 80 -17.34 -11.33 -20.49
N ASN A 81 -17.06 -10.53 -19.49
CA ASN A 81 -15.82 -9.78 -19.34
C ASN A 81 -15.05 -10.27 -18.11
N LEU A 82 -13.75 -10.40 -18.26
CA LEU A 82 -12.86 -10.76 -17.17
C LEU A 82 -11.79 -9.69 -17.01
N ARG A 83 -11.69 -9.14 -15.80
CA ARG A 83 -10.56 -8.29 -15.44
C ARG A 83 -9.35 -9.15 -15.15
N THR A 84 -8.22 -8.86 -15.78
CA THR A 84 -6.97 -9.61 -15.64
C THR A 84 -5.82 -8.71 -15.23
N TYR A 85 -4.90 -9.24 -14.44
CA TYR A 85 -3.71 -8.59 -13.93
C TYR A 85 -2.48 -9.36 -14.43
N PRO A 86 -1.93 -9.02 -15.61
CA PRO A 86 -0.90 -9.83 -16.28
C PRO A 86 0.39 -10.01 -15.49
N ASN A 87 0.65 -9.10 -14.54
CA ASN A 87 1.88 -9.10 -13.76
C ASN A 87 1.71 -9.80 -12.39
N GLY A 88 0.58 -10.50 -12.15
CA GLY A 88 0.32 -11.22 -10.90
C GLY A 88 0.40 -10.33 -9.67
N ALA A 89 1.19 -10.73 -8.67
CA ALA A 89 1.35 -10.01 -7.41
C ALA A 89 2.11 -8.67 -7.51
N GLU A 90 2.79 -8.43 -8.63
CA GLU A 90 3.47 -7.13 -8.82
C GLU A 90 2.47 -5.98 -8.82
N ALA A 91 2.66 -5.03 -7.94
CA ALA A 91 1.80 -3.87 -7.71
C ALA A 91 0.37 -4.20 -7.22
N ALA A 92 0.13 -5.39 -6.65
CA ALA A 92 -1.20 -5.82 -6.20
C ALA A 92 -1.88 -4.82 -5.26
N HIS A 93 -1.17 -4.32 -4.26
CA HIS A 93 -1.72 -3.35 -3.31
C HIS A 93 -1.96 -1.95 -3.90
N ILE A 94 -1.36 -1.64 -5.04
CA ILE A 94 -1.64 -0.40 -5.79
C ILE A 94 -2.87 -0.60 -6.66
N LEU A 95 -2.88 -1.67 -7.45
CA LEU A 95 -3.97 -1.97 -8.38
C LEU A 95 -5.25 -2.30 -7.64
N GLY A 96 -5.14 -3.10 -6.59
CA GLY A 96 -6.28 -3.72 -5.95
C GLY A 96 -6.91 -4.78 -6.85
N GLN A 97 -8.22 -4.98 -6.71
CA GLN A 97 -8.96 -5.97 -7.49
C GLN A 97 -10.42 -5.58 -7.67
N VAL A 98 -11.07 -6.24 -8.60
CA VAL A 98 -12.51 -6.13 -8.82
C VAL A 98 -13.25 -7.36 -8.25
N ASN A 99 -14.53 -7.19 -7.93
CA ASN A 99 -15.41 -8.31 -7.62
C ASN A 99 -15.85 -9.07 -8.89
N ARG A 100 -16.73 -10.06 -8.73
CA ARG A 100 -17.25 -10.85 -9.87
C ARG A 100 -18.01 -10.03 -10.90
N ASP A 101 -18.61 -8.92 -10.49
CA ASP A 101 -19.38 -8.02 -11.35
C ASP A 101 -18.52 -6.96 -12.04
N GLY A 102 -17.20 -7.00 -11.84
CA GLY A 102 -16.26 -6.04 -12.40
C GLY A 102 -16.18 -4.72 -11.64
N LEU A 103 -16.77 -4.63 -10.43
CA LEU A 103 -16.69 -3.46 -9.58
C LEU A 103 -15.42 -3.50 -8.74
N GLY A 104 -14.67 -2.39 -8.73
CA GLY A 104 -13.46 -2.24 -7.92
C GLY A 104 -13.75 -2.30 -6.42
N ILE A 105 -13.08 -3.19 -5.71
CA ILE A 105 -13.26 -3.38 -4.26
C ILE A 105 -12.06 -2.93 -3.44
N ALA A 106 -10.91 -2.75 -4.08
CA ALA A 106 -9.69 -2.22 -3.48
C ALA A 106 -8.81 -1.49 -4.51
N GLY A 107 -7.85 -0.71 -4.02
CA GLY A 107 -6.81 -0.07 -4.83
C GLY A 107 -7.34 0.94 -5.84
N ILE A 108 -6.57 1.12 -6.91
CA ILE A 108 -6.91 1.97 -8.06
C ILE A 108 -8.20 1.49 -8.75
N GLU A 109 -8.44 0.18 -8.81
CA GLU A 109 -9.70 -0.35 -9.35
C GLU A 109 -10.92 0.26 -8.65
N LYS A 110 -10.85 0.43 -7.33
CA LYS A 110 -11.92 1.03 -6.53
C LYS A 110 -11.93 2.55 -6.65
N SER A 111 -10.80 3.19 -6.42
CA SER A 111 -10.74 4.65 -6.36
C SER A 111 -11.00 5.32 -7.72
N MET A 112 -10.63 4.64 -8.81
CA MET A 112 -10.82 5.13 -10.18
C MET A 112 -11.95 4.40 -10.93
N GLN A 113 -12.86 3.72 -10.20
CA GLN A 113 -13.96 2.93 -10.78
C GLN A 113 -14.77 3.73 -11.82
N ALA A 114 -15.16 4.95 -11.50
CA ALA A 114 -15.98 5.77 -12.41
C ALA A 114 -15.25 6.08 -13.73
N ARG A 115 -13.95 6.33 -13.67
CA ARG A 115 -13.10 6.56 -14.84
C ARG A 115 -12.92 5.29 -15.67
N LEU A 116 -12.59 4.19 -15.02
CA LEU A 116 -12.38 2.89 -15.68
C LEU A 116 -13.67 2.36 -16.31
N SER A 117 -14.81 2.49 -15.64
CA SER A 117 -16.12 2.08 -16.16
C SER A 117 -16.59 2.92 -17.36
N SER A 118 -16.10 4.16 -17.49
CA SER A 118 -16.38 5.00 -18.69
C SER A 118 -15.47 4.67 -19.88
N GLY A 119 -14.64 3.61 -19.79
CA GLY A 119 -13.72 3.21 -20.85
C GLY A 119 -12.46 4.08 -20.97
N ARG A 120 -12.18 4.92 -19.96
CA ARG A 120 -10.99 5.79 -19.97
C ARG A 120 -9.85 5.14 -19.19
N ASP A 121 -8.68 5.09 -19.79
CA ASP A 121 -7.47 4.56 -19.18
C ASP A 121 -6.97 5.41 -18.02
N VAL A 122 -6.31 4.73 -17.06
CA VAL A 122 -5.56 5.35 -15.97
C VAL A 122 -4.09 5.01 -16.16
N THR A 123 -3.25 6.02 -16.26
CA THR A 123 -1.80 5.85 -16.35
C THR A 123 -1.18 6.12 -14.98
N LEU A 124 -0.49 5.11 -14.45
CA LEU A 124 0.19 5.20 -13.16
C LEU A 124 1.65 5.62 -13.34
N SER A 125 2.22 6.21 -12.30
CA SER A 125 3.63 6.58 -12.19
C SER A 125 4.54 5.38 -11.89
N VAL A 126 3.97 4.24 -11.55
CA VAL A 126 4.68 3.04 -11.12
C VAL A 126 5.55 2.46 -12.23
N ASP A 127 6.81 2.21 -11.93
CA ASP A 127 7.75 1.48 -12.79
C ASP A 127 7.85 0.02 -12.33
N LEU A 128 7.39 -0.92 -13.17
CA LEU A 128 7.41 -2.34 -12.85
C LEU A 128 8.82 -2.91 -12.66
N GLY A 129 9.84 -2.33 -13.29
CA GLY A 129 11.21 -2.76 -13.11
C GLY A 129 11.72 -2.42 -11.71
N VAL A 130 11.46 -1.19 -11.26
CA VAL A 130 11.79 -0.74 -9.89
C VAL A 130 10.97 -1.52 -8.87
N GLN A 131 9.65 -1.68 -9.12
CA GLN A 131 8.75 -2.46 -8.28
C GLN A 131 9.28 -3.88 -8.04
N ALA A 132 9.65 -4.59 -9.10
CA ALA A 132 10.17 -5.96 -9.02
C ALA A 132 11.53 -6.05 -8.30
N VAL A 133 12.41 -5.05 -8.46
CA VAL A 133 13.69 -4.99 -7.74
C VAL A 133 13.46 -4.81 -6.24
N VAL A 134 12.63 -3.84 -5.86
CA VAL A 134 12.30 -3.57 -4.45
C VAL A 134 11.64 -4.80 -3.82
N ARG A 135 10.67 -5.41 -4.51
CA ARG A 135 9.96 -6.60 -4.03
C ARG A 135 10.91 -7.76 -3.75
N ARG A 136 11.81 -8.08 -4.70
CA ARG A 136 12.80 -9.17 -4.53
C ARG A 136 13.76 -8.90 -3.38
N ALA A 137 14.30 -7.67 -3.33
CA ALA A 137 15.24 -7.30 -2.26
C ALA A 137 14.57 -7.39 -0.89
N LEU A 138 13.32 -6.91 -0.78
CA LEU A 138 12.57 -6.94 0.47
C LEU A 138 12.23 -8.38 0.88
N ALA A 139 11.76 -9.22 -0.05
CA ALA A 139 11.46 -10.62 0.20
C ALA A 139 12.68 -11.39 0.74
N ALA A 140 13.85 -11.18 0.13
CA ALA A 140 15.10 -11.80 0.58
C ALA A 140 15.50 -11.38 2.00
N GLN A 141 15.23 -10.12 2.39
CA GLN A 141 15.52 -9.67 3.76
C GLN A 141 14.49 -10.18 4.76
N ILE A 142 13.21 -10.26 4.38
CA ILE A 142 12.17 -10.87 5.23
C ILE A 142 12.53 -12.32 5.54
N GLU A 143 12.92 -13.09 4.54
CA GLU A 143 13.36 -14.48 4.71
C GLU A 143 14.60 -14.58 5.60
N LYS A 144 15.64 -13.77 5.30
CA LYS A 144 16.92 -13.78 6.05
C LYS A 144 16.74 -13.46 7.53
N PHE A 145 15.83 -12.54 7.87
CA PHE A 145 15.63 -12.07 9.24
C PHE A 145 14.38 -12.66 9.90
N GLU A 146 13.70 -13.60 9.23
CA GLU A 146 12.44 -14.21 9.71
C GLU A 146 11.40 -13.14 10.09
N ALA A 147 11.34 -12.04 9.33
CA ALA A 147 10.46 -10.92 9.62
C ALA A 147 9.00 -11.25 9.26
N LEU A 148 8.06 -10.68 10.00
CA LEU A 148 6.61 -10.86 9.76
C LEU A 148 6.14 -10.22 8.45
N GLY A 149 6.87 -9.26 7.94
CA GLY A 149 6.58 -8.52 6.72
C GLY A 149 7.56 -7.38 6.50
N GLY A 150 7.34 -6.60 5.45
CA GLY A 150 8.19 -5.47 5.13
C GLY A 150 7.55 -4.53 4.12
N ILE A 151 8.05 -3.30 4.08
CA ILE A 151 7.53 -2.24 3.22
C ILE A 151 8.70 -1.58 2.51
N GLY A 152 8.55 -1.38 1.20
CA GLY A 152 9.50 -0.65 0.36
C GLY A 152 8.79 0.40 -0.49
N LEU A 153 9.26 1.64 -0.44
CA LEU A 153 8.69 2.77 -1.17
C LEU A 153 9.77 3.49 -1.96
N VAL A 154 9.46 3.90 -3.17
CA VAL A 154 10.32 4.75 -4.00
C VAL A 154 9.48 5.86 -4.60
N SER A 155 9.91 7.10 -4.46
CA SER A 155 9.23 8.27 -5.06
C SER A 155 10.20 9.24 -5.70
N ASN A 156 9.68 10.02 -6.63
CA ASN A 156 10.36 11.19 -7.16
C ASN A 156 10.02 12.40 -6.29
N ILE A 157 10.97 12.88 -5.52
CA ILE A 157 10.78 13.99 -4.57
C ILE A 157 10.40 15.33 -5.24
N LYS A 158 10.72 15.50 -6.53
CA LYS A 158 10.40 16.74 -7.27
C LYS A 158 8.97 16.76 -7.80
N THR A 159 8.42 15.57 -8.11
CA THR A 159 7.10 15.44 -8.73
C THR A 159 6.06 14.82 -7.81
N GLY A 160 6.46 14.23 -6.69
CA GLY A 160 5.59 13.43 -5.82
C GLY A 160 5.17 12.09 -6.42
N GLU A 161 5.56 11.79 -7.67
CA GLU A 161 5.22 10.52 -8.32
C GLU A 161 5.81 9.34 -7.55
N VAL A 162 4.94 8.40 -7.20
CA VAL A 162 5.34 7.17 -6.53
C VAL A 162 5.74 6.13 -7.58
N ILE A 163 7.01 5.76 -7.58
CA ILE A 163 7.62 4.87 -8.57
C ILE A 163 7.46 3.40 -8.19
N ALA A 164 7.48 3.10 -6.89
CA ALA A 164 7.20 1.76 -6.37
C ALA A 164 6.56 1.80 -4.99
N VAL A 165 5.63 0.87 -4.74
CA VAL A 165 5.04 0.57 -3.43
C VAL A 165 5.01 -0.93 -3.26
N VAL A 166 5.80 -1.46 -2.37
CA VAL A 166 5.83 -2.87 -2.01
C VAL A 166 5.41 -3.02 -0.56
N SER A 167 4.41 -3.85 -0.32
CA SER A 167 3.97 -4.28 1.01
C SER A 167 3.93 -5.80 1.02
N LEU A 168 4.77 -6.44 1.83
CA LEU A 168 4.82 -7.90 1.94
C LEU A 168 4.34 -8.35 3.32
N PRO A 169 3.61 -9.48 3.42
CA PRO A 169 3.20 -10.36 2.34
C PRO A 169 2.23 -9.70 1.36
N ASP A 170 2.23 -10.15 0.10
CA ASP A 170 1.33 -9.72 -0.95
C ASP A 170 0.49 -10.87 -1.52
N TYR A 171 -0.35 -10.60 -2.52
CA TYR A 171 -1.28 -11.56 -3.12
C TYR A 171 -1.36 -11.38 -4.63
N ASP A 172 -1.89 -12.38 -5.34
CA ASP A 172 -2.23 -12.24 -6.75
C ASP A 172 -3.68 -11.73 -6.89
N PRO A 173 -3.92 -10.53 -7.47
CA PRO A 173 -5.27 -9.99 -7.68
C PRO A 173 -6.17 -10.90 -8.53
N ASN A 174 -5.59 -11.76 -9.37
CA ASN A 174 -6.36 -12.76 -10.13
C ASN A 174 -6.95 -13.87 -9.24
N GLN A 175 -6.43 -14.05 -8.02
CA GLN A 175 -6.80 -15.12 -7.08
C GLN A 175 -7.08 -14.60 -5.66
N TYR A 176 -7.46 -13.35 -5.53
CA TYR A 176 -7.60 -12.67 -4.23
C TYR A 176 -8.58 -13.34 -3.26
N ALA A 177 -9.60 -14.08 -3.76
CA ALA A 177 -10.61 -14.71 -2.92
C ALA A 177 -10.06 -15.80 -1.98
N GLY A 178 -8.90 -16.39 -2.33
CA GLY A 178 -8.18 -17.38 -1.50
C GLY A 178 -6.99 -16.80 -0.74
N ALA A 179 -6.74 -15.49 -0.84
CA ALA A 179 -5.58 -14.87 -0.21
C ALA A 179 -5.76 -14.68 1.30
N ASP A 180 -4.66 -14.79 2.04
CA ASP A 180 -4.63 -14.50 3.48
C ASP A 180 -4.99 -13.01 3.72
N GLN A 181 -5.73 -12.74 4.78
CA GLN A 181 -6.10 -11.39 5.20
C GLN A 181 -4.89 -10.48 5.46
N LYS A 182 -3.78 -11.05 5.94
CA LYS A 182 -2.52 -10.32 6.10
C LYS A 182 -1.92 -9.90 4.76
N ALA A 183 -2.02 -10.76 3.75
CA ALA A 183 -1.55 -10.46 2.41
C ALA A 183 -2.41 -9.40 1.70
N LEU A 184 -3.71 -9.33 2.01
CA LEU A 184 -4.63 -8.31 1.48
C LEU A 184 -4.45 -6.93 2.15
N PHE A 185 -3.78 -6.88 3.30
CA PHE A 185 -3.61 -5.64 4.05
C PHE A 185 -2.42 -4.83 3.53
N ASN A 186 -2.70 -3.69 2.92
CA ASN A 186 -1.67 -2.76 2.45
C ASN A 186 -1.00 -2.04 3.64
N GLN A 187 0.13 -2.55 4.12
CA GLN A 187 0.86 -1.98 5.23
C GLN A 187 1.46 -0.60 4.91
N ALA A 188 1.74 -0.32 3.63
CA ALA A 188 2.36 0.92 3.21
C ALA A 188 1.45 2.14 3.39
N THR A 189 0.13 1.96 3.20
CA THR A 189 -0.85 3.05 3.25
C THR A 189 -1.83 2.95 4.41
N LYS A 190 -2.17 1.72 4.84
CA LYS A 190 -3.15 1.46 5.90
C LYS A 190 -2.51 1.09 7.25
N GLY A 191 -1.29 0.57 7.25
CA GLY A 191 -0.51 0.35 8.47
C GLY A 191 -0.04 1.68 9.05
N VAL A 192 -0.09 1.84 10.38
CA VAL A 192 0.48 2.98 11.09
C VAL A 192 1.46 2.47 12.13
N PHE A 193 2.63 3.09 12.18
CA PHE A 193 3.75 2.66 12.99
C PHE A 193 4.42 3.85 13.65
N GLU A 194 4.97 3.65 14.83
CA GLU A 194 5.96 4.55 15.39
C GLU A 194 7.27 4.36 14.62
N MET A 195 7.67 5.36 13.85
CA MET A 195 8.80 5.24 12.91
C MET A 195 10.18 5.42 13.56
N GLY A 196 10.19 5.71 14.85
CA GLY A 196 11.41 5.82 15.63
C GLY A 196 12.37 6.88 15.06
N SER A 197 13.65 6.56 15.03
CA SER A 197 14.75 7.49 14.70
C SER A 197 14.68 8.12 13.31
N ILE A 198 13.82 7.67 12.41
CA ILE A 198 13.57 8.35 11.13
C ILE A 198 13.04 9.78 11.36
N PHE A 199 12.25 9.97 12.42
CA PHE A 199 11.72 11.29 12.78
C PHE A 199 12.79 12.32 13.16
N LYS A 200 13.98 11.89 13.57
CA LYS A 200 15.09 12.79 13.85
C LYS A 200 15.51 13.62 12.64
N VAL A 201 15.39 13.03 11.43
CA VAL A 201 15.62 13.79 10.18
C VAL A 201 14.64 14.95 10.08
N LEU A 202 13.35 14.70 10.32
CA LEU A 202 12.30 15.72 10.28
C LEU A 202 12.50 16.76 11.39
N ASN A 203 12.78 16.30 12.62
CA ASN A 203 13.02 17.19 13.76
C ASN A 203 14.22 18.13 13.50
N THR A 204 15.30 17.60 12.91
CA THR A 204 16.47 18.41 12.54
C THR A 204 16.15 19.40 11.42
N ALA A 205 15.41 18.97 10.38
CA ALA A 205 14.99 19.85 9.29
C ALA A 205 14.08 20.98 9.80
N ILE A 206 13.12 20.67 10.67
CA ILE A 206 12.24 21.65 11.31
C ILE A 206 13.05 22.67 12.13
N ALA A 207 14.05 22.23 12.89
CA ALA A 207 14.88 23.13 13.69
C ALA A 207 15.67 24.13 12.84
N LEU A 208 16.22 23.66 11.73
CA LEU A 208 16.93 24.49 10.77
C LEU A 208 15.99 25.49 10.09
N GLU A 209 14.85 25.03 9.61
CA GLU A 209 13.87 25.86 8.90
C GLU A 209 13.20 26.90 9.82
N ALA A 210 12.90 26.53 11.05
CA ALA A 210 12.37 27.45 12.07
C ALA A 210 13.41 28.42 12.64
N GLY A 211 14.68 28.27 12.26
CA GLY A 211 15.77 29.07 12.82
C GLY A 211 16.06 28.80 14.31
N SER A 212 15.51 27.71 14.86
CA SER A 212 15.73 27.31 16.27
C SER A 212 17.11 26.70 16.51
N ALA A 213 17.75 26.17 15.46
CA ALA A 213 19.09 25.65 15.51
C ALA A 213 19.90 26.01 14.25
N GLN A 214 21.22 25.93 14.38
CA GLN A 214 22.19 26.04 13.31
C GLN A 214 23.07 24.80 13.29
N LEU A 215 23.82 24.56 12.21
CA LEU A 215 24.76 23.43 12.13
C LEU A 215 25.79 23.43 13.27
N SER A 216 26.16 24.62 13.77
CA SER A 216 27.08 24.82 14.90
C SER A 216 26.41 24.66 16.28
N SER A 217 25.08 24.57 16.35
CA SER A 217 24.38 24.36 17.64
C SER A 217 24.85 23.08 18.30
N SER A 218 25.02 23.10 19.62
CA SER A 218 25.62 22.01 20.39
C SER A 218 24.72 21.65 21.57
N TYR A 219 24.54 20.36 21.81
CA TYR A 219 23.59 19.79 22.74
C TYR A 219 24.30 18.92 23.78
N ASP A 220 24.00 19.16 25.07
CA ASP A 220 24.48 18.32 26.15
C ASP A 220 23.74 16.97 26.17
N VAL A 221 24.43 15.91 25.82
CA VAL A 221 23.93 14.53 25.82
C VAL A 221 24.62 13.66 26.87
N THR A 222 25.44 14.27 27.74
CA THR A 222 26.24 13.57 28.75
C THR A 222 25.41 12.88 29.82
N ARG A 223 24.18 13.36 30.03
CA ARG A 223 23.28 12.84 31.08
C ARG A 223 21.87 12.61 30.53
N PRO A 224 21.15 11.59 31.02
CA PRO A 224 19.76 11.38 30.68
C PRO A 224 18.91 12.63 30.92
N LEU A 225 18.07 12.99 29.94
CA LEU A 225 17.12 14.09 30.08
C LEU A 225 15.89 13.57 30.85
N ARG A 226 15.58 14.15 32.01
CA ARG A 226 14.42 13.77 32.82
C ARG A 226 13.23 14.68 32.55
N ILE A 227 12.09 14.08 32.19
CA ILE A 227 10.84 14.80 31.99
C ILE A 227 9.66 13.97 32.51
N GLY A 228 8.76 14.57 33.30
CA GLY A 228 7.60 13.90 33.85
C GLY A 228 7.93 12.63 34.65
N GLY A 229 9.13 12.53 35.23
CA GLY A 229 9.60 11.35 35.96
C GLY A 229 10.26 10.27 35.08
N PHE A 230 10.19 10.38 33.74
CA PHE A 230 10.78 9.40 32.80
C PHE A 230 12.12 9.90 32.26
N PRO A 231 13.19 9.06 32.28
CA PRO A 231 14.47 9.41 31.69
C PRO A 231 14.48 9.08 30.19
N ILE A 232 14.81 10.08 29.35
CA ILE A 232 15.21 9.87 27.95
C ILE A 232 16.68 9.53 27.96
N ARG A 233 17.06 8.45 27.29
CA ARG A 233 18.43 7.93 27.23
C ARG A 233 18.82 7.66 25.79
N ASP A 234 20.11 7.78 25.51
CA ASP A 234 20.70 7.26 24.29
C ASP A 234 21.01 5.77 24.41
N TYR A 235 20.98 5.07 23.29
CA TYR A 235 21.36 3.65 23.23
C TYR A 235 22.86 3.49 23.54
N HIS A 236 23.69 4.40 23.00
CA HIS A 236 25.11 4.53 23.35
C HIS A 236 25.30 5.85 24.10
N PRO A 237 25.70 5.82 25.38
CA PRO A 237 25.99 7.05 26.13
C PRO A 237 27.19 7.80 25.54
N TYR A 238 27.11 9.13 25.57
CA TYR A 238 28.21 10.03 25.18
C TYR A 238 28.63 10.86 26.39
N ASP A 239 29.94 11.09 26.52
CA ASP A 239 30.57 11.87 27.58
C ASP A 239 30.91 13.31 27.15
N ARG A 240 30.39 13.74 26.02
CA ARG A 240 30.60 15.05 25.40
C ARG A 240 29.33 15.62 24.81
N PHE A 241 29.39 16.89 24.49
CA PHE A 241 28.33 17.55 23.70
C PHE A 241 28.37 17.06 22.25
N LEU A 242 27.22 17.00 21.62
CA LEU A 242 27.06 16.69 20.19
C LEU A 242 26.56 17.92 19.46
N ASN A 243 27.13 18.23 18.29
CA ASN A 243 26.58 19.24 17.42
C ASN A 243 25.32 18.69 16.68
N LEU A 244 24.59 19.58 15.99
CA LEU A 244 23.33 19.21 15.33
C LEU A 244 23.50 18.03 14.36
N SER A 245 24.55 18.02 13.56
CA SER A 245 24.85 16.92 12.63
C SER A 245 25.19 15.62 13.36
N GLU A 246 25.95 15.69 14.43
CA GLU A 246 26.31 14.54 15.26
C GLU A 246 25.10 13.94 15.97
N VAL A 247 24.12 14.75 16.42
CA VAL A 247 22.86 14.25 16.98
C VAL A 247 22.16 13.35 15.99
N LEU A 248 22.14 13.71 14.70
CA LEU A 248 21.52 12.91 13.65
C LEU A 248 22.37 11.67 13.30
N VAL A 249 23.68 11.83 13.10
CA VAL A 249 24.61 10.75 12.73
C VAL A 249 24.67 9.66 13.80
N TYR A 250 24.76 10.06 15.07
CA TYR A 250 24.81 9.12 16.20
C TYR A 250 23.41 8.73 16.71
N SER A 251 22.36 9.29 16.12
CA SER A 251 20.98 8.99 16.46
C SER A 251 20.66 9.22 17.97
N SER A 252 21.18 10.34 18.55
CA SER A 252 20.93 10.66 19.95
C SER A 252 19.46 11.01 20.20
N ASN A 253 18.79 10.29 21.12
CA ASN A 253 17.45 10.62 21.59
C ASN A 253 17.46 11.86 22.47
N ILE A 254 18.48 11.98 23.33
CA ILE A 254 18.68 13.14 24.23
C ILE A 254 18.87 14.41 23.39
N GLY A 255 19.76 14.36 22.41
CA GLY A 255 20.01 15.47 21.49
C GLY A 255 18.76 15.86 20.72
N SER A 256 18.02 14.88 20.18
CA SER A 256 16.76 15.15 19.46
C SER A 256 15.68 15.77 20.34
N ALA A 257 15.56 15.34 21.61
CA ALA A 257 14.63 15.93 22.56
C ALA A 257 15.02 17.38 22.93
N ARG A 258 16.31 17.68 23.04
CA ARG A 258 16.79 19.07 23.25
C ARG A 258 16.57 19.97 22.03
N ILE A 259 16.75 19.45 20.83
CA ILE A 259 16.37 20.15 19.60
C ILE A 259 14.86 20.47 19.61
N ALA A 260 14.02 19.52 20.02
CA ALA A 260 12.58 19.76 20.12
C ALA A 260 12.23 20.77 21.24
N GLU A 261 13.04 20.87 22.28
CA GLU A 261 12.90 21.91 23.31
C GLU A 261 13.11 23.30 22.70
N ASP A 262 14.13 23.47 21.87
CA ASP A 262 14.43 24.74 21.17
C ASP A 262 13.36 25.10 20.13
N ILE A 263 12.81 24.10 19.42
CA ILE A 263 11.71 24.30 18.46
C ILE A 263 10.42 24.74 19.16
N GLY A 264 10.09 24.09 20.26
CA GLY A 264 8.83 24.25 20.99
C GLY A 264 7.67 23.44 20.38
N PRO A 265 6.69 23.03 21.21
CA PRO A 265 5.61 22.13 20.81
C PRO A 265 4.71 22.65 19.69
N GLU A 266 4.38 23.93 19.70
CA GLU A 266 3.47 24.56 18.72
C GLU A 266 4.10 24.63 17.34
N VAL A 267 5.36 25.06 17.27
CA VAL A 267 6.12 25.15 16.02
C VAL A 267 6.33 23.76 15.43
N GLN A 268 6.75 22.79 16.25
CA GLN A 268 6.92 21.40 15.83
C GLN A 268 5.61 20.84 15.23
N ARG A 269 4.48 21.00 15.92
CA ARG A 269 3.18 20.54 15.45
C ARG A 269 2.80 21.20 14.12
N GLY A 270 2.99 22.48 13.98
CA GLY A 270 2.68 23.24 12.75
C GLY A 270 3.46 22.72 11.54
N TYR A 271 4.76 22.43 11.72
CA TYR A 271 5.56 21.81 10.64
C TYR A 271 5.14 20.37 10.35
N MET A 272 4.81 19.56 11.36
CA MET A 272 4.29 18.19 11.15
C MET A 272 2.99 18.21 10.35
N GLU A 273 2.14 19.22 10.55
CA GLU A 273 0.92 19.42 9.77
C GLU A 273 1.23 19.79 8.32
N LYS A 274 2.10 20.75 8.07
CA LYS A 274 2.57 21.15 6.73
C LYS A 274 3.21 20.00 5.96
N LEU A 275 3.93 19.13 6.65
CA LEU A 275 4.53 17.91 6.10
C LEU A 275 3.51 16.76 5.88
N GLY A 276 2.22 17.01 6.08
CA GLY A 276 1.15 16.03 5.85
C GLY A 276 1.07 14.90 6.87
N LEU A 277 1.81 14.97 7.99
CA LEU A 277 1.93 13.89 8.97
C LEU A 277 0.72 13.80 9.91
N LEU A 278 -0.17 14.79 9.94
CA LEU A 278 -1.30 14.86 10.87
C LEU A 278 -2.67 14.65 10.19
N SER A 279 -2.69 14.46 8.88
CA SER A 279 -3.89 14.21 8.07
C SER A 279 -3.79 12.91 7.29
N ARG A 280 -4.85 12.46 6.61
CA ARG A 280 -4.75 11.33 5.69
C ARG A 280 -3.86 11.71 4.51
N PRO A 281 -3.00 10.79 3.99
CA PRO A 281 -2.17 11.09 2.84
C PRO A 281 -3.06 11.31 1.60
N ALA A 282 -2.74 12.34 0.83
CA ALA A 282 -3.39 12.62 -0.44
C ALA A 282 -2.86 11.66 -1.52
N LEU A 283 -3.30 10.40 -1.47
CA LEU A 283 -2.95 9.36 -2.43
C LEU A 283 -4.22 8.79 -3.03
N GLU A 284 -4.19 8.39 -4.31
CA GLU A 284 -5.36 7.90 -5.04
C GLU A 284 -5.78 6.47 -4.62
N LEU A 285 -5.72 6.19 -3.33
CA LEU A 285 -6.18 4.94 -2.72
C LEU A 285 -7.21 5.24 -1.64
N THR A 286 -8.26 4.41 -1.56
CA THR A 286 -9.25 4.52 -0.48
C THR A 286 -8.74 3.90 0.83
N GLU A 287 -7.77 3.00 0.74
CA GLU A 287 -7.15 2.27 1.85
C GLU A 287 -5.98 3.06 2.45
N THR A 288 -6.26 4.25 2.98
CA THR A 288 -5.29 5.09 3.69
C THR A 288 -5.67 5.25 5.16
N ALA A 289 -4.70 5.18 6.05
CA ALA A 289 -4.92 5.36 7.48
C ALA A 289 -4.90 6.83 7.90
N ARG A 290 -5.59 7.14 8.99
CA ARG A 290 -5.36 8.38 9.73
C ARG A 290 -4.18 8.18 10.67
N PRO A 291 -3.29 9.17 10.80
CA PRO A 291 -2.23 9.14 11.81
C PRO A 291 -2.82 9.10 13.22
N LEU A 292 -2.07 8.50 14.14
CA LEU A 292 -2.39 8.49 15.56
C LEU A 292 -1.38 9.39 16.28
N TYR A 293 -1.86 10.38 16.99
CA TYR A 293 -1.03 11.32 17.72
C TYR A 293 -1.79 11.89 18.93
N PRO A 294 -1.09 12.42 19.96
CA PRO A 294 -1.72 12.95 21.16
C PRO A 294 -2.65 14.12 20.86
N SER A 295 -3.82 14.14 21.47
CA SER A 295 -4.75 15.26 21.39
C SER A 295 -4.16 16.55 21.99
N SER A 296 -3.35 16.40 23.06
CA SER A 296 -2.59 17.48 23.69
C SER A 296 -1.11 17.37 23.30
N TRP A 297 -0.61 18.37 22.58
CA TRP A 297 0.78 18.44 22.12
C TRP A 297 1.61 19.32 23.06
N GLY A 298 1.97 18.76 24.21
CA GLY A 298 2.81 19.44 25.20
C GLY A 298 4.29 19.09 25.07
N ARG A 299 5.14 19.61 25.99
CA ARG A 299 6.60 19.37 26.00
C ARG A 299 6.95 17.89 25.97
N LEU A 300 6.28 17.04 26.78
CA LEU A 300 6.56 15.61 26.81
C LEU A 300 6.30 14.95 25.44
N SER A 301 5.15 15.24 24.83
CA SER A 301 4.81 14.75 23.51
C SER A 301 5.81 15.23 22.45
N SER A 302 6.19 16.51 22.50
CA SER A 302 7.19 17.09 21.58
C SER A 302 8.52 16.34 21.65
N TYR A 303 8.99 16.04 22.86
CA TYR A 303 10.26 15.33 23.06
C TYR A 303 10.19 13.90 22.50
N THR A 304 9.15 13.13 22.80
CA THR A 304 9.03 11.75 22.33
C THR A 304 8.83 11.69 20.80
N ILE A 305 8.03 12.61 20.25
CA ILE A 305 7.80 12.72 18.80
C ILE A 305 9.09 13.08 18.05
N SER A 306 10.00 13.84 18.65
CA SER A 306 11.26 14.22 18.02
C SER A 306 12.14 13.04 17.58
N PHE A 307 11.98 11.88 18.25
CA PHE A 307 12.65 10.64 17.89
C PHE A 307 11.65 9.52 17.52
N GLY A 308 10.41 9.90 17.14
CA GLY A 308 9.42 9.06 16.49
C GLY A 308 8.61 8.14 17.40
N HIS A 309 8.43 8.50 18.68
CA HIS A 309 7.55 7.82 19.62
C HIS A 309 6.35 8.70 20.01
N GLY A 310 5.22 8.09 20.29
CA GLY A 310 3.99 8.82 20.60
C GLY A 310 3.27 9.41 19.39
N ILE A 311 3.76 9.11 18.19
CA ILE A 311 3.10 9.38 16.91
C ILE A 311 3.20 8.14 16.03
N SER A 312 2.08 7.69 15.47
CA SER A 312 2.06 6.58 14.51
C SER A 312 1.53 7.07 13.18
N VAL A 313 2.30 6.88 12.13
CA VAL A 313 2.01 7.32 10.75
C VAL A 313 2.22 6.17 9.78
N SER A 314 1.63 6.26 8.58
CA SER A 314 1.92 5.25 7.56
C SER A 314 3.27 5.54 6.87
N PRO A 315 3.92 4.52 6.28
CA PRO A 315 5.14 4.70 5.52
C PRO A 315 5.03 5.74 4.38
N VAL A 316 3.86 5.84 3.75
CA VAL A 316 3.61 6.86 2.71
C VAL A 316 3.68 8.29 3.26
N HIS A 317 3.20 8.52 4.49
CA HIS A 317 3.38 9.84 5.13
C HIS A 317 4.86 10.20 5.27
N VAL A 318 5.64 9.23 5.80
CA VAL A 318 7.08 9.45 6.03
C VAL A 318 7.81 9.65 4.71
N MET A 319 7.46 8.91 3.66
CA MET A 319 8.04 9.10 2.32
C MET A 319 7.85 10.54 1.83
N GLY A 320 6.65 11.11 1.96
CA GLY A 320 6.37 12.50 1.57
C GLY A 320 7.14 13.51 2.41
N ALA A 321 7.12 13.35 3.73
CA ALA A 321 7.81 14.25 4.65
C ALA A 321 9.35 14.23 4.49
N ILE A 322 9.95 13.04 4.34
CA ILE A 322 11.39 12.91 4.05
C ILE A 322 11.70 13.47 2.65
N GLY A 323 10.79 13.29 1.69
CA GLY A 323 10.90 13.89 0.36
C GLY A 323 11.02 15.42 0.42
N ALA A 324 10.24 16.08 1.28
CA ALA A 324 10.35 17.52 1.52
C ALA A 324 11.71 17.88 2.14
N ALA A 325 12.12 17.22 3.22
CA ALA A 325 13.39 17.48 3.89
C ALA A 325 14.61 17.30 2.96
N ALA A 326 14.59 16.29 2.06
CA ALA A 326 15.63 16.02 1.08
C ALA A 326 15.51 16.87 -0.20
N GLY A 327 14.34 17.41 -0.48
CA GLY A 327 13.98 18.11 -1.71
C GLY A 327 14.11 19.63 -1.66
N GLY A 328 14.71 20.18 -0.62
CA GLY A 328 14.90 21.64 -0.46
C GLY A 328 13.83 22.32 0.38
N GLY A 329 13.07 21.54 1.18
CA GLY A 329 12.09 22.05 2.14
C GLY A 329 10.65 22.11 1.62
N GLU A 330 10.42 21.85 0.33
CA GLU A 330 9.09 21.91 -0.27
C GLU A 330 8.38 20.55 -0.20
N PHE A 331 7.24 20.49 0.46
CA PHE A 331 6.41 19.29 0.48
C PHE A 331 5.60 19.16 -0.83
N VAL A 332 5.77 18.05 -1.50
CA VAL A 332 4.98 17.65 -2.67
C VAL A 332 4.16 16.41 -2.30
N ALA A 333 2.84 16.52 -2.40
CA ALA A 333 1.95 15.40 -2.08
C ALA A 333 2.24 14.17 -2.96
N PRO A 334 2.36 12.98 -2.38
CA PRO A 334 2.55 11.74 -3.15
C PRO A 334 1.36 11.47 -4.08
N THR A 335 1.64 10.99 -5.30
CA THR A 335 0.63 10.58 -6.28
C THR A 335 1.02 9.27 -6.97
N LEU A 336 0.05 8.41 -7.21
CA LEU A 336 0.19 7.20 -8.03
C LEU A 336 -0.08 7.48 -9.52
N LEU A 337 -0.64 8.64 -9.85
CA LEU A 337 -0.92 9.01 -11.23
C LEU A 337 0.34 9.55 -11.91
N LYS A 338 0.51 9.17 -13.17
CA LYS A 338 1.56 9.74 -14.00
C LYS A 338 1.25 11.20 -14.28
N ARG A 339 2.19 12.09 -13.95
CA ARG A 339 2.07 13.51 -14.24
C ARG A 339 2.31 13.81 -15.72
N SER A 340 1.60 14.80 -16.21
CA SER A 340 1.79 15.31 -17.57
C SER A 340 3.00 16.24 -17.64
N PRO A 341 3.74 16.28 -18.78
CA PRO A 341 4.78 17.27 -18.97
C PRO A 341 4.22 18.71 -18.82
N GLY A 342 4.86 19.52 -17.99
CA GLY A 342 4.43 20.90 -17.75
C GLY A 342 3.27 21.06 -16.75
N GLU A 343 2.83 20.00 -16.11
CA GLU A 343 1.82 20.07 -15.03
C GLU A 343 2.32 20.93 -13.88
N VAL A 344 1.49 21.86 -13.41
CA VAL A 344 1.79 22.67 -12.24
C VAL A 344 1.67 21.81 -10.99
N ILE A 345 2.75 21.71 -10.24
CA ILE A 345 2.80 20.92 -9.00
C ILE A 345 2.65 21.88 -7.82
N GLU A 346 1.60 21.64 -7.02
CA GLU A 346 1.42 22.35 -5.76
C GLU A 346 2.52 21.94 -4.77
N ARG A 347 3.13 22.93 -4.14
CA ARG A 347 4.23 22.79 -3.18
C ARG A 347 3.89 23.56 -1.92
N VAL A 348 4.11 22.99 -0.76
CA VAL A 348 3.83 23.57 0.55
C VAL A 348 5.11 23.77 1.34
#